data_5d10056b8c74f87b3200c2eacb7e556c
#
_entry.id   5d10056b8c74f87b3200c2eacb7e556c
#
_cell.length_a   1.000
_cell.length_b   1.000
_cell.length_c   1.000
_cell.angle_alpha   90.00
_cell.angle_beta   90.00
_cell.angle_gamma   90.00
#
_symmetry.space_group_name_H-M   'P 1'
#
loop_
_entity.id
_entity.type
_entity.pdbx_description
1 polymer ?
#
loop_
_entity_poly.entity_id
_entity_poly.type
_entity_poly.pdbx_seq_one_letter_code
_entity_poly.pdbx_strand_id
1 'polypeptide(L)'
;IAFYNTNFSTATKIYSLLTNVNNPWLKETTQYMLIRSNLNAAFQSGVGEYGDLQREKLNPTLLKELFNSITQYLKLYPNGEYAASARGLLRRGYWLNGRHDLLVNEFIWQINNPKSKFYNLEMNNIAYEIDRHVFQNSNFNVQNLKDPLLLAIYDLMQMRKPETADDKVITWTQLNSQKETF
;
A
#
# COMPACT_ATOMS: atom_id res chain seq x y z
N ILE A 1 -0.95 5.89 24.72
CA ILE A 1 0.35 5.41 25.24
C ILE A 1 0.74 4.09 24.56
N ALA A 2 -0.03 2.98 24.67
CA ALA A 2 0.34 1.66 24.14
C ALA A 2 0.77 1.68 22.66
N PHE A 3 0.04 2.38 21.81
CA PHE A 3 0.36 2.50 20.37
C PHE A 3 1.73 3.16 20.13
N TYR A 4 2.02 4.25 20.82
CA TYR A 4 3.30 4.96 20.67
C TYR A 4 4.49 4.23 21.31
N ASN A 5 4.20 3.36 22.27
CA ASN A 5 5.20 2.45 22.87
C ASN A 5 5.34 1.14 22.07
N THR A 6 4.84 1.08 20.83
CA THR A 6 4.90 -0.09 19.94
C THR A 6 4.24 -1.36 20.50
N ASN A 7 3.47 -1.26 21.57
CA ASN A 7 2.68 -2.37 22.10
C ASN A 7 1.34 -2.48 21.37
N PHE A 8 1.42 -2.94 20.11
CA PHE A 8 0.25 -2.98 19.21
C PHE A 8 -0.80 -3.99 19.66
N SER A 9 -0.41 -5.10 20.29
CA SER A 9 -1.36 -6.07 20.85
C SER A 9 -2.26 -5.42 21.93
N THR A 10 -1.67 -4.70 22.87
CA THR A 10 -2.44 -3.95 23.88
C THR A 10 -3.25 -2.83 23.26
N ALA A 11 -2.69 -2.10 22.31
CA ALA A 11 -3.39 -1.03 21.59
C ALA A 11 -4.64 -1.57 20.89
N THR A 12 -4.53 -2.67 20.15
CA THR A 12 -5.64 -3.33 19.47
C THR A 12 -6.75 -3.74 20.44
N LYS A 13 -6.41 -4.33 21.58
CA LYS A 13 -7.39 -4.69 22.62
C LYS A 13 -8.15 -3.47 23.15
N ILE A 14 -7.43 -2.39 23.47
CA ILE A 14 -8.04 -1.15 23.96
C ILE A 14 -8.96 -0.54 22.89
N TYR A 15 -8.50 -0.41 21.63
CA TYR A 15 -9.32 0.15 20.57
C TYR A 15 -10.55 -0.71 20.28
N SER A 16 -10.45 -2.04 20.33
CA SER A 16 -11.60 -2.94 20.16
C SER A 16 -12.68 -2.71 21.22
N LEU A 17 -12.30 -2.47 22.48
CA LEU A 17 -13.26 -2.11 23.53
C LEU A 17 -13.92 -0.76 23.27
N LEU A 18 -13.15 0.21 22.80
CA LEU A 18 -13.64 1.58 22.54
C LEU A 18 -14.57 1.68 21.31
N THR A 19 -14.62 0.68 20.44
CA THR A 19 -15.59 0.67 19.33
C THR A 19 -17.04 0.59 19.79
N ASN A 20 -17.29 0.16 21.03
CA ASN A 20 -18.63 -0.01 21.59
C ASN A 20 -19.13 1.20 22.41
N VAL A 21 -18.30 2.24 22.59
CA VAL A 21 -18.71 3.43 23.36
C VAL A 21 -19.78 4.24 22.63
N ASN A 22 -20.63 4.94 23.38
CA ASN A 22 -21.69 5.76 22.81
C ASN A 22 -21.20 7.17 22.42
N ASN A 23 -20.16 7.24 21.57
CA ASN A 23 -19.63 8.47 21.02
C ASN A 23 -19.24 8.22 19.56
N PRO A 24 -19.93 8.84 18.57
CA PRO A 24 -19.71 8.57 17.14
C PRO A 24 -18.29 8.85 16.69
N TRP A 25 -17.71 9.98 17.09
CA TRP A 25 -16.34 10.34 16.75
C TRP A 25 -15.34 9.32 17.30
N LEU A 26 -15.51 8.91 18.55
CA LEU A 26 -14.61 7.94 19.19
C LEU A 26 -14.75 6.56 18.55
N LYS A 27 -15.97 6.15 18.18
CA LYS A 27 -16.19 4.89 17.42
C LYS A 27 -15.43 4.89 16.11
N GLU A 28 -15.59 5.92 15.30
CA GLU A 28 -14.93 6.02 14.01
C GLU A 28 -13.40 6.07 14.16
N THR A 29 -12.92 6.96 15.03
CA THR A 29 -11.48 7.11 15.29
C THR A 29 -10.85 5.80 15.76
N THR A 30 -11.52 5.07 16.65
CA THR A 30 -10.98 3.79 17.14
C THR A 30 -10.97 2.69 16.08
N GLN A 31 -11.97 2.65 15.19
CA GLN A 31 -11.97 1.75 14.03
C GLN A 31 -10.79 2.05 13.09
N TYR A 32 -10.49 3.33 12.85
CA TYR A 32 -9.31 3.71 12.08
C TYR A 32 -8.00 3.37 12.80
N MET A 33 -7.94 3.58 14.12
CA MET A 33 -6.75 3.23 14.93
C MET A 33 -6.51 1.72 15.02
N LEU A 34 -7.57 0.88 14.90
CA LEU A 34 -7.41 -0.57 14.74
C LEU A 34 -6.66 -0.92 13.45
N ILE A 35 -6.98 -0.27 12.32
CA ILE A 35 -6.24 -0.48 11.07
C ILE A 35 -4.75 -0.18 11.28
N ARG A 36 -4.44 0.98 11.88
CA ARG A 36 -3.06 1.41 12.12
C ARG A 36 -2.32 0.45 13.07
N SER A 37 -2.99 -0.04 14.11
CA SER A 37 -2.41 -1.00 15.05
C SER A 37 -2.12 -2.34 14.38
N ASN A 38 -3.07 -2.86 13.59
CA ASN A 38 -2.92 -4.12 12.88
C ASN A 38 -1.82 -4.03 11.81
N LEU A 39 -1.72 -2.90 11.08
CA LEU A 39 -0.65 -2.68 10.11
C LEU A 39 0.73 -2.70 10.77
N ASN A 40 0.88 -1.97 11.88
CA ASN A 40 2.17 -1.91 12.56
C ASN A 40 2.51 -3.24 13.26
N ALA A 41 1.52 -3.96 13.80
CA ALA A 41 1.72 -5.30 14.35
C ALA A 41 2.16 -6.29 13.26
N ALA A 42 1.51 -6.26 12.09
CA ALA A 42 1.89 -7.09 10.95
C ALA A 42 3.32 -6.75 10.48
N PHE A 43 3.65 -5.48 10.32
CA PHE A 43 5.01 -5.05 9.96
C PHE A 43 6.03 -5.52 10.98
N GLN A 44 5.79 -5.29 12.28
CA GLN A 44 6.70 -5.67 13.36
C GLN A 44 6.96 -7.18 13.39
N SER A 45 5.99 -8.01 13.01
CA SER A 45 6.16 -9.47 12.97
C SER A 45 7.18 -9.94 11.93
N GLY A 46 7.45 -9.12 10.90
CA GLY A 46 8.41 -9.43 9.84
C GLY A 46 9.72 -8.65 9.92
N VAL A 47 9.91 -7.80 10.94
CA VAL A 47 11.16 -7.03 11.08
C VAL A 47 12.26 -7.94 11.61
N GLY A 48 13.38 -8.00 10.87
CA GLY A 48 14.60 -8.70 11.26
C GLY A 48 15.43 -7.93 12.29
N GLU A 49 16.50 -8.54 12.73
CA GLU A 49 17.41 -7.98 13.75
C GLU A 49 18.01 -6.64 13.33
N TYR A 50 18.23 -6.45 12.03
CA TYR A 50 18.81 -5.22 11.45
C TYR A 50 17.75 -4.21 10.95
N GLY A 51 16.47 -4.44 11.29
CA GLY A 51 15.37 -3.57 10.87
C GLY A 51 14.87 -3.81 9.43
N ASP A 52 15.42 -4.78 8.73
CA ASP A 52 14.99 -5.23 7.40
C ASP A 52 13.67 -6.00 7.46
N LEU A 53 12.89 -5.92 6.37
CA LEU A 53 11.64 -6.66 6.26
C LEU A 53 11.90 -8.07 5.70
N GLN A 54 11.70 -9.07 6.54
CA GLN A 54 11.76 -10.50 6.21
C GLN A 54 10.34 -11.03 6.01
N ARG A 55 9.86 -11.00 4.76
CA ARG A 55 8.46 -11.34 4.44
C ARG A 55 8.05 -12.75 4.84
N GLU A 56 8.97 -13.69 4.84
CA GLU A 56 8.79 -15.07 5.28
C GLU A 56 8.48 -15.20 6.78
N LYS A 57 8.79 -14.18 7.57
CA LYS A 57 8.47 -14.11 9.01
C LYS A 57 7.15 -13.41 9.30
N LEU A 58 6.52 -12.77 8.31
CA LEU A 58 5.25 -12.09 8.52
C LEU A 58 4.18 -13.03 9.05
N ASN A 59 3.49 -12.59 10.08
CA ASN A 59 2.39 -13.36 10.66
C ASN A 59 1.14 -13.24 9.76
N PRO A 60 0.67 -14.34 9.13
CA PRO A 60 -0.45 -14.31 8.20
C PRO A 60 -1.78 -13.93 8.89
N THR A 61 -1.94 -14.22 10.18
CA THR A 61 -3.12 -13.83 10.95
C THR A 61 -3.19 -12.32 11.10
N LEU A 62 -2.07 -11.66 11.44
CA LEU A 62 -2.02 -10.20 11.56
C LEU A 62 -2.26 -9.50 10.21
N LEU A 63 -1.76 -10.06 9.10
CA LEU A 63 -2.08 -9.56 7.76
C LEU A 63 -3.58 -9.69 7.45
N LYS A 64 -4.19 -10.81 7.77
CA LYS A 64 -5.64 -11.00 7.60
C LYS A 64 -6.45 -10.01 8.45
N GLU A 65 -6.06 -9.78 9.70
CA GLU A 65 -6.69 -8.81 10.59
C GLU A 65 -6.56 -7.38 10.05
N LEU A 66 -5.41 -7.01 9.49
CA LEU A 66 -5.22 -5.73 8.82
C LEU A 66 -6.26 -5.53 7.71
N PHE A 67 -6.35 -6.45 6.74
CA PHE A 67 -7.27 -6.30 5.61
C PHE A 67 -8.74 -6.35 6.05
N ASN A 68 -9.07 -7.17 7.04
CA ASN A 68 -10.42 -7.20 7.62
C ASN A 68 -10.77 -5.85 8.26
N SER A 69 -9.85 -5.25 9.02
CA SER A 69 -10.09 -3.95 9.68
C SER A 69 -10.26 -2.81 8.67
N ILE A 70 -9.50 -2.81 7.56
CA ILE A 70 -9.68 -1.84 6.46
C ILE A 70 -11.06 -2.02 5.83
N THR A 71 -11.41 -3.26 5.45
CA THR A 71 -12.69 -3.56 4.82
C THR A 71 -13.86 -3.18 5.72
N GLN A 72 -13.78 -3.50 7.01
CA GLN A 72 -14.80 -3.16 7.99
C GLN A 72 -14.94 -1.65 8.14
N TYR A 73 -13.85 -0.90 8.26
CA TYR A 73 -13.89 0.55 8.37
C TYR A 73 -14.57 1.18 7.13
N LEU A 74 -14.13 0.81 5.92
CA LEU A 74 -14.69 1.37 4.68
C LEU A 74 -16.18 1.02 4.48
N LYS A 75 -16.62 -0.12 5.02
CA LYS A 75 -18.04 -0.51 5.02
C LYS A 75 -18.86 0.29 6.02
N LEU A 76 -18.35 0.50 7.24
CA LEU A 76 -19.07 1.19 8.30
C LEU A 76 -19.08 2.71 8.10
N TYR A 77 -17.99 3.26 7.57
CA TYR A 77 -17.74 4.69 7.43
C TYR A 77 -17.36 5.06 5.98
N PRO A 78 -18.23 4.79 4.98
CA PRO A 78 -17.91 5.07 3.57
C PRO A 78 -17.77 6.58 3.29
N ASN A 79 -18.28 7.44 4.17
CA ASN A 79 -18.14 8.89 4.14
C ASN A 79 -17.42 9.44 5.38
N GLY A 80 -16.69 8.56 6.09
CA GLY A 80 -16.00 8.91 7.31
C GLY A 80 -14.78 9.79 7.07
N GLU A 81 -14.34 10.46 8.13
CA GLU A 81 -13.21 11.40 8.09
C GLU A 81 -11.91 10.72 7.65
N TYR A 82 -11.72 9.45 8.02
CA TYR A 82 -10.50 8.70 7.69
C TYR A 82 -10.66 7.78 6.47
N ALA A 83 -11.73 7.88 5.69
CA ALA A 83 -12.02 6.94 4.59
C ALA A 83 -10.92 6.92 3.52
N ALA A 84 -10.45 8.09 3.09
CA ALA A 84 -9.34 8.19 2.15
C ALA A 84 -8.04 7.62 2.73
N SER A 85 -7.72 7.97 3.97
CA SER A 85 -6.53 7.46 4.68
C SER A 85 -6.59 5.95 4.88
N ALA A 86 -7.75 5.41 5.29
CA ALA A 86 -7.95 3.98 5.48
C ALA A 86 -7.73 3.21 4.17
N ARG A 87 -8.26 3.72 3.04
CA ARG A 87 -8.00 3.14 1.73
C ARG A 87 -6.52 3.23 1.35
N GLY A 88 -5.86 4.35 1.65
CA GLY A 88 -4.42 4.52 1.39
C GLY A 88 -3.54 3.47 2.08
N LEU A 89 -3.97 2.96 3.23
CA LEU A 89 -3.26 1.88 3.93
C LEU A 89 -3.31 0.53 3.22
N LEU A 90 -4.23 0.35 2.23
CA LEU A 90 -4.22 -0.84 1.36
C LEU A 90 -2.89 -0.99 0.61
N ARG A 91 -2.34 0.12 0.04
CA ARG A 91 -1.07 0.05 -0.68
C ARG A 91 0.05 -0.47 0.22
N ARG A 92 0.11 0.04 1.46
CA ARG A 92 1.11 -0.41 2.43
C ARG A 92 0.90 -1.88 2.83
N GLY A 93 -0.36 -2.32 3.00
CA GLY A 93 -0.71 -3.71 3.28
C GLY A 93 -0.34 -4.64 2.12
N TYR A 94 -0.64 -4.26 0.88
CA TYR A 94 -0.29 -5.04 -0.31
C TYR A 94 1.22 -5.16 -0.51
N TRP A 95 1.96 -4.05 -0.35
CA TRP A 95 3.42 -4.06 -0.39
C TRP A 95 4.01 -4.98 0.67
N LEU A 96 3.52 -4.89 1.91
CA LEU A 96 3.96 -5.72 3.02
C LEU A 96 3.74 -7.21 2.72
N ASN A 97 2.56 -7.54 2.20
CA ASN A 97 2.18 -8.92 1.85
C ASN A 97 2.76 -9.42 0.52
N GLY A 98 3.59 -8.65 -0.18
CA GLY A 98 4.16 -9.01 -1.48
C GLY A 98 3.14 -9.11 -2.62
N ARG A 99 1.90 -8.59 -2.42
CA ARG A 99 0.83 -8.61 -3.44
C ARG A 99 0.97 -7.43 -4.40
N HIS A 100 2.04 -7.49 -5.22
CA HIS A 100 2.35 -6.44 -6.19
C HIS A 100 1.25 -6.26 -7.24
N ASP A 101 0.53 -7.33 -7.58
CA ASP A 101 -0.66 -7.31 -8.44
C ASP A 101 -1.75 -6.37 -7.89
N LEU A 102 -2.09 -6.49 -6.62
CA LEU A 102 -3.07 -5.65 -5.96
C LEU A 102 -2.56 -4.23 -5.72
N LEU A 103 -1.26 -4.09 -5.47
CA LEU A 103 -0.63 -2.78 -5.31
C LEU A 103 -0.70 -1.97 -6.61
N VAL A 104 -0.36 -2.57 -7.75
CA VAL A 104 -0.49 -1.95 -9.09
C VAL A 104 -1.94 -1.56 -9.36
N ASN A 105 -2.89 -2.46 -9.11
CA ASN A 105 -4.31 -2.17 -9.32
C ASN A 105 -4.80 -0.99 -8.47
N GLU A 106 -4.31 -0.86 -7.24
CA GLU A 106 -4.67 0.29 -6.38
C GLU A 106 -4.06 1.60 -6.92
N PHE A 107 -2.83 1.60 -7.46
CA PHE A 107 -2.27 2.77 -8.12
C PHE A 107 -3.09 3.15 -9.36
N ILE A 108 -3.42 2.19 -10.22
CA ILE A 108 -4.27 2.41 -11.40
C ILE A 108 -5.61 3.02 -10.99
N TRP A 109 -6.23 2.46 -9.94
CA TRP A 109 -7.50 2.99 -9.45
C TRP A 109 -7.37 4.45 -8.97
N GLN A 110 -6.34 4.79 -8.21
CA GLN A 110 -6.10 6.14 -7.72
C GLN A 110 -5.92 7.13 -8.88
N ILE A 111 -5.08 6.78 -9.87
CA ILE A 111 -4.82 7.62 -11.05
C ILE A 111 -6.11 7.90 -11.82
N ASN A 112 -6.94 6.88 -12.01
CA ASN A 112 -8.17 6.99 -12.80
C ASN A 112 -9.34 7.60 -12.02
N ASN A 113 -9.23 7.81 -10.71
CA ASN A 113 -10.29 8.34 -9.87
C ASN A 113 -9.87 9.55 -9.01
N PRO A 114 -9.24 10.60 -9.59
CA PRO A 114 -8.69 11.71 -8.80
C PRO A 114 -9.76 12.56 -8.08
N LYS A 115 -11.02 12.45 -8.51
CA LYS A 115 -12.16 13.16 -7.90
C LYS A 115 -12.89 12.31 -6.86
N SER A 116 -12.47 11.09 -6.64
CA SER A 116 -13.09 10.24 -5.62
C SER A 116 -12.78 10.74 -4.21
N LYS A 117 -13.76 10.62 -3.32
CA LYS A 117 -13.55 10.86 -1.87
C LYS A 117 -12.52 9.90 -1.24
N PHE A 118 -12.21 8.80 -1.90
CA PHE A 118 -11.19 7.84 -1.47
C PHE A 118 -9.81 8.13 -2.09
N TYR A 119 -9.70 9.19 -2.90
CA TYR A 119 -8.41 9.59 -3.47
C TYR A 119 -7.45 10.01 -2.35
N ASN A 120 -6.28 9.43 -2.36
CA ASN A 120 -5.28 9.63 -1.30
C ASN A 120 -3.84 9.57 -1.82
N LEU A 121 -3.67 9.79 -3.12
CA LEU A 121 -2.38 9.70 -3.80
C LEU A 121 -1.94 11.10 -4.24
N GLU A 122 -0.87 11.61 -3.66
CA GLU A 122 -0.28 12.87 -4.11
C GLU A 122 0.46 12.66 -5.43
N MET A 123 0.03 13.35 -6.50
CA MET A 123 0.60 13.21 -7.84
C MET A 123 2.13 13.42 -7.88
N ASN A 124 2.64 14.34 -7.08
CA ASN A 124 4.09 14.59 -7.00
C ASN A 124 4.88 13.40 -6.44
N ASN A 125 4.22 12.54 -5.66
CA ASN A 125 4.84 11.36 -5.04
C ASN A 125 4.57 10.07 -5.82
N ILE A 126 3.67 10.11 -6.81
CA ILE A 126 3.22 8.90 -7.51
C ILE A 126 4.37 8.16 -8.18
N ALA A 127 5.23 8.89 -8.90
CA ALA A 127 6.36 8.31 -9.59
C ALA A 127 7.33 7.64 -8.60
N TYR A 128 7.60 8.31 -7.48
CA TYR A 128 8.47 7.78 -6.43
C TYR A 128 7.89 6.54 -5.74
N GLU A 129 6.59 6.56 -5.38
CA GLU A 129 5.94 5.41 -4.74
C GLU A 129 5.91 4.20 -5.68
N ILE A 130 5.58 4.41 -6.95
CA ILE A 130 5.51 3.33 -7.95
C ILE A 130 6.90 2.78 -8.24
N ASP A 131 7.89 3.63 -8.47
CA ASP A 131 9.26 3.20 -8.73
C ASP A 131 9.76 2.32 -7.59
N ARG A 132 9.73 2.84 -6.38
CA ARG A 132 10.28 2.17 -5.20
C ARG A 132 9.55 0.88 -4.83
N HIS A 133 8.24 0.86 -4.94
CA HIS A 133 7.44 -0.23 -4.39
C HIS A 133 6.98 -1.25 -5.44
N VAL A 134 7.05 -0.90 -6.72
CA VAL A 134 6.64 -1.77 -7.83
C VAL A 134 7.81 -2.06 -8.75
N PHE A 135 8.40 -1.05 -9.39
CA PHE A 135 9.33 -1.25 -10.49
C PHE A 135 10.72 -1.74 -10.06
N GLN A 136 11.17 -1.36 -8.86
CA GLN A 136 12.44 -1.87 -8.31
C GLN A 136 12.33 -3.30 -7.78
N ASN A 137 11.14 -3.91 -7.81
CA ASN A 137 10.98 -5.29 -7.42
C ASN A 137 11.54 -6.22 -8.49
N SER A 138 12.45 -7.12 -8.10
CA SER A 138 13.06 -8.11 -9.01
C SER A 138 12.05 -9.04 -9.69
N ASN A 139 10.90 -9.27 -9.06
CA ASN A 139 9.81 -10.11 -9.58
C ASN A 139 8.77 -9.34 -10.41
N PHE A 140 8.96 -8.01 -10.60
CA PHE A 140 8.04 -7.24 -11.42
C PHE A 140 8.20 -7.59 -12.90
N ASN A 141 7.09 -7.97 -13.54
CA ASN A 141 7.03 -8.24 -14.97
C ASN A 141 6.19 -7.17 -15.67
N VAL A 142 6.85 -6.32 -16.46
CA VAL A 142 6.22 -5.23 -17.21
C VAL A 142 5.16 -5.71 -18.20
N GLN A 143 5.26 -6.93 -18.74
CA GLN A 143 4.28 -7.50 -19.66
C GLN A 143 2.88 -7.64 -19.04
N ASN A 144 2.79 -7.66 -17.72
CA ASN A 144 1.52 -7.67 -16.99
C ASN A 144 0.92 -6.27 -16.80
N LEU A 145 1.66 -5.23 -17.14
CA LEU A 145 1.22 -3.84 -17.00
C LEU A 145 0.41 -3.44 -18.25
N LYS A 146 -0.92 -3.36 -18.08
CA LYS A 146 -1.86 -3.05 -19.17
C LYS A 146 -2.38 -1.61 -19.14
N ASP A 147 -2.08 -0.86 -18.10
CA ASP A 147 -2.45 0.54 -18.00
C ASP A 147 -1.43 1.40 -18.75
N PRO A 148 -1.86 2.18 -19.80
CA PRO A 148 -0.94 2.95 -20.64
C PRO A 148 -0.14 3.99 -19.85
N LEU A 149 -0.76 4.66 -18.88
CA LEU A 149 -0.09 5.69 -18.09
C LEU A 149 1.01 5.10 -17.20
N LEU A 150 0.74 3.99 -16.53
CA LEU A 150 1.75 3.30 -15.72
C LEU A 150 2.87 2.72 -16.60
N LEU A 151 2.54 2.22 -17.78
CA LEU A 151 3.53 1.75 -18.73
C LEU A 151 4.43 2.89 -19.20
N ALA A 152 3.85 4.05 -19.54
CA ALA A 152 4.62 5.25 -19.89
C ALA A 152 5.53 5.73 -18.74
N ILE A 153 5.05 5.69 -17.50
CA ILE A 153 5.86 6.02 -16.32
C ILE A 153 7.03 5.04 -16.20
N TYR A 154 6.77 3.75 -16.33
CA TYR A 154 7.82 2.72 -16.30
C TYR A 154 8.88 2.97 -17.39
N ASP A 155 8.47 3.19 -18.64
CA ASP A 155 9.38 3.42 -19.74
C ASP A 155 10.24 4.67 -19.53
N LEU A 156 9.62 5.77 -19.11
CA LEU A 156 10.34 7.01 -18.78
C LEU A 156 11.38 6.81 -17.66
N MET A 157 11.07 5.98 -16.68
CA MET A 157 12.01 5.65 -15.61
C MET A 157 13.18 4.81 -16.12
N GLN A 158 12.92 3.85 -17.02
CA GLN A 158 13.95 3.02 -17.65
C GLN A 158 14.77 3.75 -18.72
N MET A 159 14.34 4.91 -19.18
CA MET A 159 15.10 5.79 -20.10
C MET A 159 16.08 6.69 -19.39
N ARG A 160 16.10 6.73 -18.07
CA ARG A 160 17.07 7.52 -17.31
C ARG A 160 18.48 7.01 -17.55
N LYS A 161 19.44 7.93 -17.46
CA LYS A 161 20.85 7.54 -17.51
C LYS A 161 21.12 6.58 -16.33
N PRO A 162 21.70 5.41 -16.58
CA PRO A 162 22.04 4.49 -15.52
C PRO A 162 23.08 5.12 -14.59
N GLU A 163 22.88 4.97 -13.30
CA GLU A 163 23.84 5.41 -12.27
C GLU A 163 24.86 4.30 -11.97
N THR A 164 24.43 3.05 -12.14
CA THR A 164 25.23 1.84 -11.93
C THR A 164 25.12 0.88 -13.12
N ALA A 165 26.02 -0.09 -13.20
CA ALA A 165 25.99 -1.13 -14.24
C ALA A 165 24.78 -2.08 -14.12
N ASP A 166 24.17 -2.14 -12.94
CA ASP A 166 23.02 -3.01 -12.65
C ASP A 166 21.68 -2.31 -12.97
N ASP A 167 21.70 -1.02 -13.31
CA ASP A 167 20.49 -0.29 -13.64
C ASP A 167 19.90 -0.81 -14.96
N LYS A 168 18.59 -1.10 -14.91
CA LYS A 168 17.86 -1.54 -16.08
C LYS A 168 17.61 -0.35 -16.99
N VAL A 169 17.98 -0.50 -18.27
CA VAL A 169 17.70 0.48 -19.33
C VAL A 169 16.77 -0.19 -20.34
N ILE A 170 15.68 0.49 -20.69
CA ILE A 170 14.75 -0.06 -21.67
C ILE A 170 15.39 -0.14 -23.05
N THR A 171 15.19 -1.24 -23.75
CA THR A 171 15.67 -1.45 -25.11
C THR A 171 14.60 -1.07 -26.12
N TRP A 172 15.03 -0.75 -27.38
CA TRP A 172 14.11 -0.50 -28.49
C TRP A 172 13.15 -1.69 -28.73
N THR A 173 13.63 -2.91 -28.60
CA THR A 173 12.81 -4.12 -28.75
C THR A 173 11.70 -4.18 -27.70
N GLN A 174 12.00 -3.83 -26.45
CA GLN A 174 11.01 -3.78 -25.37
C GLN A 174 9.96 -2.71 -25.63
N LEU A 175 10.37 -1.48 -25.98
CA LEU A 175 9.44 -0.41 -26.36
C LEU A 175 8.53 -0.81 -27.52
N ASN A 176 9.10 -1.39 -28.58
CA ASN A 176 8.33 -1.79 -29.75
C ASN A 176 7.32 -2.94 -29.46
N SER A 177 7.62 -3.80 -28.46
CA SER A 177 6.68 -4.85 -28.05
C SER A 177 5.47 -4.32 -27.27
N GLN A 178 5.53 -3.07 -26.78
CA GLN A 178 4.49 -2.44 -25.97
C GLN A 178 3.53 -1.57 -26.79
N LYS A 179 3.83 -1.34 -28.08
CA LYS A 179 3.10 -0.38 -28.94
C LYS A 179 1.59 -0.61 -29.01
N GLU A 180 1.11 -1.83 -28.81
CA GLU A 180 -0.32 -2.16 -28.84
C GLU A 180 -1.03 -1.81 -27.51
N THR A 181 -0.28 -1.44 -26.47
CA THR A 181 -0.84 -0.98 -25.19
C THR A 181 -1.13 0.53 -25.21
N PHE A 182 -0.46 1.28 -26.07
CA PHE A 182 -0.67 2.71 -26.30
C PHE A 182 -1.61 2.94 -27.49
#